data_187638f40c16c6ad5b47db9a11e810a6
#
_entry.id   187638f40c16c6ad5b47db9a11e810a6
#
_cell.length_a   1.000
_cell.length_b   1.000
_cell.length_c   1.000
_cell.angle_alpha   90.00
_cell.angle_beta   90.00
_cell.angle_gamma   90.00
#
_symmetry.space_group_name_H-M   'P 1'
#
loop_
_entity.id
_entity.type
_entity.pdbx_description
1 polymer ?
#
loop_
_entity_poly.entity_id
_entity_poly.type
_entity_poly.pdbx_seq_one_letter_code
_entity_poly.pdbx_strand_id
1 'polypeptide(L)'
;MAPEKVTVEVEGRTLGLSNLDKVLYPGTETTKGEVLHYYATVAPVLLPQMRDRPVTRIRFPEGVGGISFFEKNLPSGAPEWLPRVTIGSHSSRGSGDSVTYPLVTNVAALTYLVNLASLELHVPQWQVQDDHPTNPDRLVVDLDPGAPAGLSECATLALAVRERLHTLGYDRTIPVTSGSKGLQIYAALDGSQSSDEVRDGMRELAQALTRDLPDLVVWKMTTSLRKGKILLDWSQNVAAKTTICPYSLRAKDRPTVAAPRTWQELEADDAAPGRLQQLDYEEVLDRLDKDGDLMESITES
;
A
#
# COMPACT_ATOMS: atom_id res chain seq x y z
N MET A 1 -23.31 9.50 -26.58
CA MET A 1 -24.28 8.73 -25.76
C MET A 1 -24.00 9.00 -24.32
N ALA A 2 -24.99 9.13 -23.44
CA ALA A 2 -24.73 9.17 -22.00
C ALA A 2 -24.09 7.84 -21.58
N PRO A 3 -23.14 7.85 -20.64
CA PRO A 3 -22.52 6.61 -20.18
C PRO A 3 -23.59 5.69 -19.58
N GLU A 4 -23.54 4.43 -19.95
CA GLU A 4 -24.42 3.41 -19.38
C GLU A 4 -24.15 3.35 -17.86
N LYS A 5 -25.21 3.52 -17.08
CA LYS A 5 -25.16 3.42 -15.62
C LYS A 5 -25.88 2.16 -15.19
N VAL A 6 -25.18 1.32 -14.45
CA VAL A 6 -25.73 0.14 -13.78
C VAL A 6 -25.96 0.48 -12.32
N THR A 7 -27.16 0.27 -11.83
CA THR A 7 -27.49 0.46 -10.42
C THR A 7 -27.31 -0.87 -9.69
N VAL A 8 -26.51 -0.86 -8.62
CA VAL A 8 -26.25 -2.02 -7.77
C VAL A 8 -26.58 -1.68 -6.33
N GLU A 9 -26.93 -2.69 -5.56
CA GLU A 9 -27.05 -2.57 -4.11
C GLU A 9 -25.86 -3.27 -3.42
N VAL A 10 -25.13 -2.52 -2.58
CA VAL A 10 -23.96 -3.00 -1.85
C VAL A 10 -24.14 -2.62 -0.40
N GLU A 11 -24.27 -3.62 0.49
CA GLU A 11 -24.43 -3.43 1.94
C GLU A 11 -25.54 -2.40 2.28
N GLY A 12 -26.70 -2.50 1.62
CA GLY A 12 -27.86 -1.62 1.82
C GLY A 12 -27.67 -0.20 1.27
N ARG A 13 -26.65 0.02 0.40
CA ARG A 13 -26.42 1.29 -0.29
C ARG A 13 -26.64 1.13 -1.79
N THR A 14 -27.45 1.99 -2.37
CA THR A 14 -27.65 2.04 -3.82
C THR A 14 -26.52 2.84 -4.46
N LEU A 15 -25.75 2.20 -5.34
CA LEU A 15 -24.61 2.79 -6.06
C LEU A 15 -24.87 2.77 -7.57
N GLY A 16 -24.61 3.90 -8.23
CA GLY A 16 -24.61 4.00 -9.70
C GLY A 16 -23.20 3.77 -10.25
N LEU A 17 -22.96 2.59 -10.81
CA LEU A 17 -21.70 2.27 -11.49
C LEU A 17 -21.76 2.74 -12.94
N SER A 18 -20.67 3.27 -13.45
CA SER A 18 -20.59 3.80 -14.80
C SER A 18 -19.35 3.32 -15.55
N ASN A 19 -19.48 3.21 -16.88
CA ASN A 19 -18.37 2.88 -17.78
C ASN A 19 -17.66 1.56 -17.38
N LEU A 20 -18.41 0.50 -17.09
CA LEU A 20 -17.85 -0.78 -16.64
C LEU A 20 -16.92 -1.40 -17.68
N ASP A 21 -17.24 -1.22 -18.98
CA ASP A 21 -16.46 -1.73 -20.11
C ASP A 21 -15.24 -0.86 -20.46
N LYS A 22 -15.05 0.28 -19.75
CA LYS A 22 -13.89 1.14 -19.99
C LYS A 22 -12.62 0.40 -19.59
N VAL A 23 -11.70 0.23 -20.56
CA VAL A 23 -10.38 -0.35 -20.31
C VAL A 23 -9.57 0.62 -19.44
N LEU A 24 -9.13 0.15 -18.27
CA LEU A 24 -8.29 0.90 -17.35
C LEU A 24 -6.82 0.48 -17.43
N TYR A 25 -6.54 -0.75 -17.86
CA TYR A 25 -5.18 -1.25 -18.12
C TYR A 25 -5.07 -1.70 -19.57
N PRO A 26 -4.60 -0.80 -20.47
CA PRO A 26 -4.54 -1.12 -21.91
C PRO A 26 -3.65 -2.32 -22.27
N GLY A 27 -2.59 -2.56 -21.48
CA GLY A 27 -1.66 -3.66 -21.74
C GLY A 27 -2.26 -5.06 -21.52
N THR A 28 -3.33 -5.17 -20.75
CA THR A 28 -4.04 -6.43 -20.44
C THR A 28 -5.53 -6.36 -20.80
N GLU A 29 -5.97 -5.25 -21.40
CA GLU A 29 -7.38 -4.97 -21.71
C GLU A 29 -8.32 -5.02 -20.48
N THR A 30 -7.74 -4.93 -19.26
CA THR A 30 -8.51 -5.02 -18.01
C THR A 30 -9.45 -3.82 -17.88
N THR A 31 -10.72 -4.13 -17.72
CA THR A 31 -11.82 -3.16 -17.66
C THR A 31 -12.03 -2.63 -16.24
N LYS A 32 -12.78 -1.54 -16.14
CA LYS A 32 -13.24 -0.99 -14.85
C LYS A 32 -14.15 -1.97 -14.10
N GLY A 33 -14.94 -2.77 -14.83
CA GLY A 33 -15.76 -3.82 -14.23
C GLY A 33 -14.94 -4.88 -13.52
N GLU A 34 -13.85 -5.34 -14.15
CA GLU A 34 -12.90 -6.31 -13.56
C GLU A 34 -12.17 -5.71 -12.36
N VAL A 35 -11.76 -4.46 -12.42
CA VAL A 35 -11.15 -3.74 -11.28
C VAL A 35 -12.12 -3.66 -10.09
N LEU A 36 -13.40 -3.33 -10.34
CA LEU A 36 -14.44 -3.32 -9.31
C LEU A 36 -14.67 -4.70 -8.73
N HIS A 37 -14.69 -5.73 -9.58
CA HIS A 37 -14.84 -7.12 -9.16
C HIS A 37 -13.66 -7.56 -8.27
N TYR A 38 -12.43 -7.27 -8.68
CA TYR A 38 -11.26 -7.54 -7.86
C TYR A 38 -11.38 -6.92 -6.46
N TYR A 39 -11.66 -5.62 -6.38
CA TYR A 39 -11.75 -4.94 -5.10
C TYR A 39 -12.91 -5.44 -4.23
N ALA A 40 -14.03 -5.84 -4.82
CA ALA A 40 -15.13 -6.45 -4.09
C ALA A 40 -14.74 -7.83 -3.54
N THR A 41 -14.01 -8.63 -4.31
CA THR A 41 -13.57 -9.97 -3.92
C THR A 41 -12.48 -9.92 -2.83
N VAL A 42 -11.52 -9.00 -2.95
CA VAL A 42 -10.42 -8.86 -2.00
C VAL A 42 -10.80 -8.06 -0.75
N ALA A 43 -12.00 -7.45 -0.70
CA ALA A 43 -12.46 -6.61 0.40
C ALA A 43 -12.32 -7.25 1.79
N PRO A 44 -12.62 -8.56 2.01
CA PRO A 44 -12.48 -9.17 3.33
C PRO A 44 -11.07 -9.05 3.94
N VAL A 45 -10.02 -9.09 3.12
CA VAL A 45 -8.62 -8.99 3.55
C VAL A 45 -8.04 -7.57 3.39
N LEU A 46 -8.56 -6.77 2.46
CA LEU A 46 -8.15 -5.39 2.24
C LEU A 46 -8.69 -4.43 3.31
N LEU A 47 -9.98 -4.55 3.67
CA LEU A 47 -10.63 -3.64 4.62
C LEU A 47 -9.96 -3.63 6.01
N PRO A 48 -9.51 -4.76 6.58
CA PRO A 48 -8.72 -4.76 7.81
C PRO A 48 -7.45 -3.90 7.70
N GLN A 49 -6.79 -3.88 6.53
CA GLN A 49 -5.58 -3.08 6.31
C GLN A 49 -5.86 -1.57 6.24
N MET A 50 -7.10 -1.19 5.97
CA MET A 50 -7.56 0.20 5.84
C MET A 50 -8.35 0.68 7.06
N ARG A 51 -8.62 -0.20 8.04
CA ARG A 51 -9.46 0.12 9.20
C ARG A 51 -8.95 1.37 9.90
N ASP A 52 -9.86 2.36 10.03
CA ASP A 52 -9.62 3.63 10.71
C ASP A 52 -8.40 4.42 10.19
N ARG A 53 -7.99 4.17 8.93
CA ARG A 53 -6.89 4.90 8.29
C ARG A 53 -7.42 5.86 7.24
N PRO A 54 -6.97 7.14 7.24
CA PRO A 54 -7.28 8.08 6.18
C PRO A 54 -6.76 7.59 4.84
N VAL A 55 -7.63 7.50 3.84
CA VAL A 55 -7.24 6.95 2.54
C VAL A 55 -6.84 8.07 1.59
N THR A 56 -5.62 7.97 1.08
CA THR A 56 -5.16 8.70 -0.10
C THR A 56 -5.31 7.79 -1.31
N ARG A 57 -5.86 8.30 -2.40
CA ARG A 57 -6.08 7.52 -3.61
C ARG A 57 -5.38 8.12 -4.80
N ILE A 58 -4.94 7.28 -5.73
CA ILE A 58 -4.48 7.72 -7.05
C ILE A 58 -5.50 7.25 -8.06
N ARG A 59 -6.12 8.22 -8.75
CA ARG A 59 -7.17 7.98 -9.73
C ARG A 59 -6.62 8.08 -11.15
N PHE A 60 -7.13 7.20 -12.00
CA PHE A 60 -6.81 7.14 -13.42
C PHE A 60 -8.09 7.12 -14.26
N PRO A 61 -8.82 8.25 -14.37
CA PRO A 61 -10.11 8.28 -15.08
C PRO A 61 -10.01 7.84 -16.54
N GLU A 62 -8.86 8.07 -17.18
CA GLU A 62 -8.59 7.67 -18.57
C GLU A 62 -7.78 6.38 -18.70
N GLY A 63 -7.63 5.64 -17.58
CA GLY A 63 -6.79 4.44 -17.53
C GLY A 63 -5.32 4.73 -17.30
N VAL A 64 -4.56 3.65 -17.11
CA VAL A 64 -3.10 3.71 -16.94
C VAL A 64 -2.45 4.22 -18.23
N GLY A 65 -1.49 5.14 -18.09
CA GLY A 65 -0.90 5.87 -19.22
C GLY A 65 -1.57 7.22 -19.49
N GLY A 66 -2.77 7.46 -18.96
CA GLY A 66 -3.45 8.76 -18.98
C GLY A 66 -3.05 9.64 -17.79
N ILE A 67 -3.77 10.77 -17.64
CA ILE A 67 -3.56 11.69 -16.51
C ILE A 67 -3.99 11.00 -15.20
N SER A 68 -3.14 11.08 -14.19
CA SER A 68 -3.43 10.61 -12.84
C SER A 68 -3.68 11.77 -11.88
N PHE A 69 -4.49 11.51 -10.86
CA PHE A 69 -4.81 12.47 -9.80
C PHE A 69 -4.49 11.87 -8.43
N PHE A 70 -3.55 12.49 -7.74
CA PHE A 70 -3.26 12.16 -6.34
C PHE A 70 -4.22 12.95 -5.45
N GLU A 71 -5.13 12.26 -4.76
CA GLU A 71 -6.21 12.87 -4.01
C GLU A 71 -6.24 12.41 -2.55
N LYS A 72 -6.09 13.37 -1.65
CA LYS A 72 -6.29 13.20 -0.20
C LYS A 72 -7.72 13.56 0.20
N ASN A 73 -8.21 14.69 -0.34
CA ASN A 73 -9.54 15.19 0.00
C ASN A 73 -10.65 14.25 -0.46
N LEU A 74 -11.71 14.27 0.31
CA LEU A 74 -12.97 13.63 -0.05
C LEU A 74 -13.42 14.06 -1.46
N PRO A 75 -13.93 13.15 -2.31
CA PRO A 75 -14.42 13.53 -3.64
C PRO A 75 -15.51 14.60 -3.56
N SER A 76 -15.51 15.53 -4.51
CA SER A 76 -16.62 16.47 -4.67
C SER A 76 -17.93 15.69 -4.92
N GLY A 77 -18.98 16.04 -4.19
CA GLY A 77 -20.27 15.34 -4.27
C GLY A 77 -20.27 13.95 -3.62
N ALA A 78 -19.29 13.65 -2.75
CA ALA A 78 -19.31 12.42 -1.98
C ALA A 78 -20.59 12.32 -1.12
N PRO A 79 -21.24 11.14 -1.11
CA PRO A 79 -22.47 10.96 -0.36
C PRO A 79 -22.24 11.14 1.14
N GLU A 80 -23.28 11.59 1.86
CA GLU A 80 -23.19 11.82 3.30
C GLU A 80 -22.84 10.56 4.10
N TRP A 81 -23.28 9.40 3.62
CA TRP A 81 -23.02 8.12 4.26
C TRP A 81 -21.56 7.65 4.14
N LEU A 82 -20.74 8.25 3.24
CA LEU A 82 -19.33 7.86 3.10
C LEU A 82 -18.57 8.32 4.35
N PRO A 83 -17.97 7.38 5.14
CA PRO A 83 -17.23 7.73 6.33
C PRO A 83 -16.05 8.65 6.02
N ARG A 84 -15.77 9.58 6.91
CA ARG A 84 -14.75 10.61 6.71
C ARG A 84 -14.15 11.10 8.01
N VAL A 85 -12.94 11.63 7.92
CA VAL A 85 -12.28 12.32 9.03
C VAL A 85 -11.61 13.59 8.52
N THR A 86 -11.65 14.67 9.32
CA THR A 86 -10.96 15.92 9.01
C THR A 86 -9.74 16.07 9.90
N ILE A 87 -8.55 16.12 9.30
CA ILE A 87 -7.27 16.22 10.00
C ILE A 87 -6.61 17.53 9.62
N GLY A 88 -6.15 18.28 10.63
CA GLY A 88 -5.36 19.49 10.43
C GLY A 88 -4.04 19.17 9.72
N SER A 89 -3.67 19.95 8.71
CA SER A 89 -2.38 19.76 8.06
C SER A 89 -1.28 20.30 8.99
N HIS A 90 -0.34 19.44 9.39
CA HIS A 90 0.89 19.86 10.05
C HIS A 90 1.88 20.41 9.00
N SER A 91 1.47 21.43 8.22
CA SER A 91 2.42 22.14 7.38
C SER A 91 3.12 23.18 8.24
N SER A 92 4.45 23.16 8.22
CA SER A 92 5.34 24.11 8.88
C SER A 92 5.21 25.58 8.37
N ARG A 93 4.18 25.88 7.59
CA ARG A 93 3.89 27.19 6.99
C ARG A 93 2.51 27.75 7.39
N GLY A 94 2.13 27.61 8.66
CA GLY A 94 1.18 28.52 9.32
C GLY A 94 -0.19 28.80 8.69
N SER A 95 -0.67 28.02 7.72
CA SER A 95 -2.03 28.10 7.22
C SER A 95 -2.81 26.91 7.79
N GLY A 96 -3.91 27.19 8.48
CA GLY A 96 -4.77 26.18 9.11
C GLY A 96 -5.58 25.36 8.09
N ASP A 97 -4.93 24.81 7.08
CA ASP A 97 -5.56 23.96 6.07
C ASP A 97 -5.82 22.59 6.68
N SER A 98 -7.07 22.22 6.76
CA SER A 98 -7.48 20.85 7.10
C SER A 98 -7.77 20.06 5.82
N VAL A 99 -7.57 18.75 5.91
CA VAL A 99 -7.90 17.81 4.83
C VAL A 99 -8.97 16.86 5.33
N THR A 100 -10.07 16.77 4.60
CA THR A 100 -11.12 15.78 4.89
C THR A 100 -10.88 14.55 4.05
N TYR A 101 -10.44 13.47 4.69
CA TYR A 101 -10.15 12.19 4.06
C TYR A 101 -11.37 11.28 4.06
N PRO A 102 -11.55 10.43 3.04
CA PRO A 102 -12.45 9.28 3.15
C PRO A 102 -11.84 8.22 4.08
N LEU A 103 -12.70 7.56 4.86
CA LEU A 103 -12.41 6.31 5.54
C LEU A 103 -13.12 5.18 4.80
N VAL A 104 -12.44 4.06 4.58
CA VAL A 104 -13.01 2.90 3.88
C VAL A 104 -13.23 1.78 4.89
N THR A 105 -14.44 1.73 5.42
CA THR A 105 -14.83 0.82 6.51
C THR A 105 -15.70 -0.34 6.04
N ASN A 106 -16.14 -0.33 4.77
CA ASN A 106 -17.05 -1.32 4.21
C ASN A 106 -16.94 -1.40 2.68
N VAL A 107 -17.56 -2.42 2.09
CA VAL A 107 -17.51 -2.67 0.64
C VAL A 107 -18.19 -1.57 -0.16
N ALA A 108 -19.25 -0.96 0.37
CA ALA A 108 -19.94 0.14 -0.31
C ALA A 108 -19.02 1.37 -0.48
N ALA A 109 -18.27 1.74 0.57
CA ALA A 109 -17.31 2.84 0.53
C ALA A 109 -16.15 2.54 -0.44
N LEU A 110 -15.62 1.30 -0.42
CA LEU A 110 -14.60 0.83 -1.34
C LEU A 110 -15.09 0.91 -2.78
N THR A 111 -16.26 0.33 -3.08
CA THR A 111 -16.89 0.35 -4.40
C THR A 111 -17.12 1.77 -4.91
N TYR A 112 -17.56 2.68 -4.05
CA TYR A 112 -17.76 4.08 -4.42
C TYR A 112 -16.45 4.73 -4.89
N LEU A 113 -15.35 4.58 -4.14
CA LEU A 113 -14.07 5.16 -4.51
C LEU A 113 -13.46 4.52 -5.76
N VAL A 114 -13.55 3.20 -5.89
CA VAL A 114 -13.05 2.47 -7.07
C VAL A 114 -13.85 2.83 -8.32
N ASN A 115 -15.17 3.05 -8.20
CA ASN A 115 -16.00 3.53 -9.31
C ASN A 115 -15.57 4.92 -9.83
N LEU A 116 -14.85 5.71 -9.04
CA LEU A 116 -14.20 6.95 -9.47
C LEU A 116 -12.84 6.72 -10.14
N ALA A 117 -12.52 5.47 -10.52
CA ALA A 117 -11.24 5.01 -11.07
C ALA A 117 -10.05 5.20 -10.11
N SER A 118 -10.27 5.05 -8.80
CA SER A 118 -9.20 4.97 -7.82
C SER A 118 -8.54 3.60 -7.93
N LEU A 119 -7.41 3.52 -8.64
CA LEU A 119 -6.68 2.27 -8.85
C LEU A 119 -5.73 1.97 -7.68
N GLU A 120 -5.07 3.01 -7.13
CA GLU A 120 -4.18 2.83 -6.00
C GLU A 120 -4.79 3.44 -4.73
N LEU A 121 -4.77 2.67 -3.65
CA LEU A 121 -5.23 3.07 -2.33
C LEU A 121 -4.02 3.06 -1.38
N HIS A 122 -3.76 4.20 -0.76
CA HIS A 122 -2.61 4.41 0.12
C HIS A 122 -3.09 4.82 1.50
N VAL A 123 -2.44 4.30 2.54
CA VAL A 123 -2.79 4.58 3.94
C VAL A 123 -1.55 4.91 4.78
N PRO A 124 -1.68 5.70 5.85
CA PRO A 124 -0.63 5.88 6.83
C PRO A 124 -0.44 4.64 7.70
N GLN A 125 0.62 4.61 8.51
CA GLN A 125 0.89 3.52 9.42
C GLN A 125 0.20 3.69 10.80
N TRP A 126 -0.55 4.76 10.98
CA TRP A 126 -1.36 5.08 12.16
C TRP A 126 -2.86 5.07 11.81
N GLN A 127 -3.67 4.98 12.84
CA GLN A 127 -5.14 4.98 12.74
C GLN A 127 -5.71 6.29 13.28
N VAL A 128 -7.02 6.48 13.11
CA VAL A 128 -7.80 7.56 13.72
C VAL A 128 -8.63 7.00 14.86
N GLN A 129 -8.56 7.64 16.00
CA GLN A 129 -9.44 7.40 17.12
C GLN A 129 -9.98 8.74 17.60
N ASP A 130 -11.29 8.86 17.81
CA ASP A 130 -11.95 10.10 18.23
C ASP A 130 -11.54 11.33 17.38
N ASP A 131 -11.50 11.15 16.05
CA ASP A 131 -11.09 12.14 15.05
C ASP A 131 -9.62 12.62 15.15
N HIS A 132 -8.77 11.92 15.90
CA HIS A 132 -7.36 12.23 16.06
C HIS A 132 -6.45 11.10 15.61
N PRO A 133 -5.29 11.41 14.99
CA PRO A 133 -4.27 10.41 14.71
C PRO A 133 -3.74 9.75 16.00
N THR A 134 -3.64 8.42 15.98
CA THR A 134 -2.98 7.65 17.04
C THR A 134 -1.48 7.52 16.80
N ASN A 135 -0.77 6.91 17.73
CA ASN A 135 0.54 6.34 17.43
C ASN A 135 0.41 5.22 16.38
N PRO A 136 1.47 4.90 15.60
CA PRO A 136 1.41 3.82 14.63
C PRO A 136 1.26 2.45 15.31
N ASP A 137 0.39 1.62 14.76
CA ASP A 137 0.16 0.23 15.13
C ASP A 137 0.96 -0.75 14.27
N ARG A 138 1.66 -0.23 13.27
CA ARG A 138 2.60 -0.97 12.42
C ARG A 138 3.70 -0.05 11.88
N LEU A 139 4.85 -0.62 11.56
CA LEU A 139 5.91 0.04 10.80
C LEU A 139 6.02 -0.57 9.40
N VAL A 140 6.68 0.14 8.50
CA VAL A 140 7.03 -0.36 7.17
C VAL A 140 8.49 -0.07 6.85
N VAL A 141 9.21 -1.10 6.38
CA VAL A 141 10.54 -0.96 5.78
C VAL A 141 10.38 -1.10 4.27
N ASP A 142 10.57 0.00 3.55
CA ASP A 142 10.38 0.04 2.10
C ASP A 142 11.72 -0.13 1.38
N LEU A 143 11.81 -1.17 0.54
CA LEU A 143 13.00 -1.57 -0.20
C LEU A 143 12.82 -1.21 -1.68
N ASP A 144 13.51 -0.14 -2.12
CA ASP A 144 13.38 0.43 -3.46
C ASP A 144 14.66 0.17 -4.30
N PRO A 145 14.62 -0.80 -5.24
CA PRO A 145 15.78 -1.17 -6.03
C PRO A 145 16.14 -0.13 -7.08
N GLY A 146 17.43 0.20 -7.15
CA GLY A 146 18.02 1.03 -8.20
C GLY A 146 18.69 0.16 -9.27
N ALA A 147 18.21 0.23 -10.51
CA ALA A 147 18.73 -0.59 -11.59
C ALA A 147 20.28 -0.61 -11.65
N PRO A 148 20.91 -1.81 -11.92
CA PRO A 148 20.30 -3.07 -12.32
C PRO A 148 19.78 -3.96 -11.17
N ALA A 149 19.89 -3.54 -9.89
CA ALA A 149 19.30 -4.28 -8.79
C ALA A 149 17.76 -4.38 -8.97
N GLY A 150 17.20 -5.50 -8.55
CA GLY A 150 15.79 -5.83 -8.72
C GLY A 150 15.16 -6.47 -7.49
N LEU A 151 14.14 -7.28 -7.73
CA LEU A 151 13.35 -7.87 -6.66
C LEU A 151 14.14 -8.95 -5.89
N SER A 152 15.05 -9.66 -6.56
CA SER A 152 15.89 -10.68 -5.89
C SER A 152 16.86 -10.06 -4.88
N GLU A 153 17.49 -8.94 -5.21
CA GLU A 153 18.33 -8.22 -4.24
C GLU A 153 17.47 -7.63 -3.10
N CYS A 154 16.21 -7.26 -3.38
CA CYS A 154 15.28 -6.89 -2.30
C CYS A 154 14.96 -8.09 -1.40
N ALA A 155 14.79 -9.30 -1.94
CA ALA A 155 14.54 -10.51 -1.17
C ALA A 155 15.72 -10.83 -0.24
N THR A 156 16.95 -10.81 -0.76
CA THR A 156 18.17 -10.98 0.04
C THR A 156 18.25 -9.97 1.19
N LEU A 157 18.01 -8.68 0.89
CA LEU A 157 18.03 -7.65 1.94
C LEU A 157 16.89 -7.82 2.94
N ALA A 158 15.70 -8.24 2.49
CA ALA A 158 14.55 -8.44 3.37
C ALA A 158 14.82 -9.50 4.46
N LEU A 159 15.56 -10.56 4.14
CA LEU A 159 15.97 -11.57 5.13
C LEU A 159 16.87 -10.95 6.21
N ALA A 160 17.82 -10.11 5.82
CA ALA A 160 18.67 -9.38 6.77
C ALA A 160 17.85 -8.37 7.62
N VAL A 161 16.88 -7.70 7.01
CA VAL A 161 15.94 -6.80 7.71
C VAL A 161 15.12 -7.58 8.74
N ARG A 162 14.56 -8.75 8.38
CA ARG A 162 13.80 -9.62 9.29
C ARG A 162 14.60 -9.95 10.55
N GLU A 163 15.86 -10.38 10.40
CA GLU A 163 16.73 -10.72 11.52
C GLU A 163 17.00 -9.52 12.44
N ARG A 164 17.17 -8.33 11.84
CA ARG A 164 17.37 -7.10 12.63
C ARG A 164 16.08 -6.68 13.35
N LEU A 165 14.93 -6.76 12.69
CA LEU A 165 13.64 -6.47 13.32
C LEU A 165 13.37 -7.42 14.48
N HIS A 166 13.63 -8.71 14.32
CA HIS A 166 13.53 -9.71 15.39
C HIS A 166 14.45 -9.35 16.58
N THR A 167 15.71 -8.96 16.32
CA THR A 167 16.64 -8.52 17.37
C THR A 167 16.14 -7.28 18.13
N LEU A 168 15.35 -6.43 17.47
CA LEU A 168 14.70 -5.25 18.05
C LEU A 168 13.36 -5.56 18.75
N GLY A 169 12.93 -6.83 18.77
CA GLY A 169 11.70 -7.28 19.38
C GLY A 169 10.45 -7.20 18.48
N TYR A 170 10.62 -6.95 17.19
CA TYR A 170 9.51 -6.96 16.21
C TYR A 170 9.39 -8.35 15.58
N ASP A 171 8.71 -9.28 16.26
CA ASP A 171 8.63 -10.69 15.84
C ASP A 171 7.57 -10.96 14.79
N ARG A 172 6.47 -10.18 14.80
CA ARG A 172 5.38 -10.32 13.82
C ARG A 172 5.69 -9.47 12.59
N THR A 173 6.26 -10.11 11.58
CA THR A 173 6.67 -9.44 10.33
C THR A 173 6.15 -10.16 9.11
N ILE A 174 5.81 -9.42 8.07
CA ILE A 174 5.33 -9.95 6.78
C ILE A 174 5.94 -9.18 5.61
N PRO A 175 6.53 -9.86 4.62
CA PRO A 175 6.97 -9.23 3.38
C PRO A 175 5.79 -9.03 2.41
N VAL A 176 5.82 -7.91 1.68
CA VAL A 176 4.81 -7.54 0.69
C VAL A 176 5.52 -7.06 -0.56
N THR A 177 5.35 -7.72 -1.70
CA THR A 177 5.84 -7.18 -2.98
C THR A 177 5.05 -5.93 -3.33
N SER A 178 5.73 -4.84 -3.72
CA SER A 178 5.10 -3.51 -3.84
C SER A 178 4.11 -3.37 -5.01
N GLY A 179 3.98 -4.40 -5.85
CA GLY A 179 3.24 -4.34 -7.12
C GLY A 179 3.92 -3.43 -8.16
N SER A 180 5.15 -2.96 -7.88
CA SER A 180 5.97 -2.18 -8.81
C SER A 180 7.32 -2.84 -9.03
N LYS A 181 8.38 -2.41 -8.39
CA LYS A 181 9.72 -2.98 -8.56
C LYS A 181 10.35 -3.48 -7.26
N GLY A 182 9.87 -3.01 -6.12
CA GLY A 182 10.44 -3.24 -4.82
C GLY A 182 9.61 -4.16 -3.94
N LEU A 183 9.96 -4.16 -2.66
CA LEU A 183 9.39 -4.99 -1.63
C LEU A 183 9.29 -4.18 -0.33
N GLN A 184 8.28 -4.46 0.46
CA GLN A 184 8.03 -3.85 1.76
C GLN A 184 8.02 -4.93 2.83
N ILE A 185 8.54 -4.62 4.02
CA ILE A 185 8.38 -5.47 5.20
C ILE A 185 7.53 -4.68 6.18
N TYR A 186 6.38 -5.24 6.57
CA TYR A 186 5.56 -4.71 7.64
C TYR A 186 5.88 -5.42 8.95
N ALA A 187 5.85 -4.70 10.06
CA ALA A 187 5.89 -5.26 11.40
C ALA A 187 4.81 -4.65 12.28
N ALA A 188 4.18 -5.47 13.12
CA ALA A 188 3.19 -5.01 14.08
C ALA A 188 3.85 -4.21 15.20
N LEU A 189 3.19 -3.14 15.65
CA LEU A 189 3.56 -2.32 16.79
C LEU A 189 2.45 -2.35 17.84
N ASP A 190 2.80 -2.09 19.08
CA ASP A 190 1.87 -2.03 20.21
C ASP A 190 1.26 -0.62 20.45
N GLY A 191 1.59 0.35 19.57
CA GLY A 191 1.12 1.73 19.69
C GLY A 191 1.82 2.56 20.77
N SER A 192 2.86 2.04 21.42
CA SER A 192 3.59 2.77 22.47
C SER A 192 4.53 3.85 21.92
N GLN A 193 5.03 3.68 20.69
CA GLN A 193 5.97 4.58 20.03
C GLN A 193 5.26 5.59 19.13
N SER A 194 5.72 6.83 19.16
CA SER A 194 5.28 7.85 18.19
C SER A 194 5.84 7.59 16.79
N SER A 195 5.23 8.19 15.77
CA SER A 195 5.74 8.09 14.38
C SER A 195 7.18 8.61 14.24
N ASP A 196 7.58 9.60 15.05
CA ASP A 196 8.95 10.13 15.03
C ASP A 196 9.94 9.12 15.61
N GLU A 197 9.60 8.44 16.70
CA GLU A 197 10.44 7.39 17.31
C GLU A 197 10.59 6.19 16.36
N VAL A 198 9.49 5.73 15.75
CA VAL A 198 9.52 4.64 14.75
C VAL A 198 10.39 5.04 13.55
N ARG A 199 10.19 6.25 13.00
CA ARG A 199 10.99 6.79 11.90
C ARG A 199 12.49 6.80 12.24
N ASP A 200 12.86 7.28 13.43
CA ASP A 200 14.24 7.40 13.84
C ASP A 200 14.87 6.03 14.06
N GLY A 201 14.17 5.08 14.67
CA GLY A 201 14.60 3.68 14.78
C GLY A 201 14.84 3.02 13.41
N MET A 202 13.93 3.22 12.45
CA MET A 202 14.09 2.71 11.08
C MET A 202 15.24 3.40 10.34
N ARG A 203 15.52 4.67 10.62
CA ARG A 203 16.68 5.36 10.09
C ARG A 203 17.99 4.78 10.64
N GLU A 204 18.06 4.48 11.92
CA GLU A 204 19.21 3.81 12.54
C GLU A 204 19.43 2.42 11.96
N LEU A 205 18.37 1.64 11.79
CA LEU A 205 18.40 0.35 11.11
C LEU A 205 18.97 0.47 9.68
N ALA A 206 18.48 1.43 8.90
CA ALA A 206 18.97 1.68 7.54
C ALA A 206 20.44 2.05 7.49
N GLN A 207 20.92 2.86 8.45
CA GLN A 207 22.32 3.21 8.58
C GLN A 207 23.19 2.00 8.97
N ALA A 208 22.72 1.16 9.89
CA ALA A 208 23.41 -0.05 10.31
C ALA A 208 23.55 -1.02 9.13
N LEU A 209 22.45 -1.33 8.44
CA LEU A 209 22.47 -2.22 7.26
C LEU A 209 23.33 -1.66 6.12
N THR A 210 23.38 -0.34 5.93
CA THR A 210 24.29 0.27 4.94
C THR A 210 25.77 0.07 5.30
N ARG A 211 26.12 0.06 6.60
CA ARG A 211 27.51 -0.23 7.04
C ARG A 211 27.87 -1.71 6.87
N ASP A 212 26.89 -2.59 7.16
CA ASP A 212 27.12 -4.04 7.12
C ASP A 212 27.12 -4.59 5.70
N LEU A 213 26.29 -4.00 4.81
CA LEU A 213 26.07 -4.42 3.44
C LEU A 213 26.26 -3.23 2.46
N PRO A 214 27.45 -2.61 2.40
CA PRO A 214 27.68 -1.34 1.67
C PRO A 214 27.50 -1.47 0.16
N ASP A 215 27.65 -2.67 -0.39
CA ASP A 215 27.47 -2.93 -1.82
C ASP A 215 26.02 -3.18 -2.21
N LEU A 216 25.16 -3.51 -1.25
CA LEU A 216 23.75 -3.84 -1.47
C LEU A 216 22.82 -2.70 -1.04
N VAL A 217 23.12 -1.97 0.04
CA VAL A 217 22.18 -1.06 0.70
C VAL A 217 22.65 0.38 0.63
N VAL A 218 21.69 1.30 0.47
CA VAL A 218 21.85 2.74 0.66
C VAL A 218 20.68 3.30 1.46
N TRP A 219 20.97 4.13 2.48
CA TRP A 219 19.94 4.80 3.29
C TRP A 219 19.70 6.27 2.89
N LYS A 220 20.62 6.84 2.09
CA LYS A 220 20.51 8.23 1.62
C LYS A 220 19.61 8.33 0.41
N MET A 221 18.74 9.34 0.40
CA MET A 221 17.78 9.59 -0.69
C MET A 221 18.42 10.01 -2.01
N THR A 222 19.72 10.30 -2.04
CA THR A 222 20.47 10.77 -3.22
C THR A 222 20.44 9.75 -4.35
N THR A 223 19.85 10.09 -5.47
CA THR A 223 19.61 9.17 -6.61
C THR A 223 20.91 8.59 -7.18
N SER A 224 22.01 9.37 -7.23
CA SER A 224 23.29 8.87 -7.75
C SER A 224 23.92 7.72 -6.96
N LEU A 225 23.53 7.55 -5.69
CA LEU A 225 23.99 6.48 -4.82
C LEU A 225 23.22 5.16 -4.99
N ARG A 226 22.10 5.15 -5.71
CA ARG A 226 21.17 4.02 -5.79
C ARG A 226 21.48 3.01 -6.89
N LYS A 227 22.39 3.34 -7.82
CA LYS A 227 22.69 2.46 -8.96
C LYS A 227 23.21 1.10 -8.47
N GLY A 228 22.49 0.03 -8.78
CA GLY A 228 22.81 -1.34 -8.39
C GLY A 228 22.63 -1.64 -6.89
N LYS A 229 21.95 -0.76 -6.15
CA LYS A 229 21.70 -0.90 -4.70
C LYS A 229 20.22 -0.76 -4.38
N ILE A 230 19.84 -1.20 -3.19
CA ILE A 230 18.51 -1.04 -2.64
C ILE A 230 18.51 0.19 -1.72
N LEU A 231 17.64 1.15 -2.01
CA LEU A 231 17.34 2.19 -1.03
C LEU A 231 16.42 1.58 0.03
N LEU A 232 16.88 1.61 1.30
CA LEU A 232 16.01 1.37 2.43
C LEU A 232 15.37 2.71 2.82
N ASP A 233 14.10 2.93 2.35
CA ASP A 233 13.38 4.18 2.63
C ASP A 233 12.73 4.14 4.03
N TRP A 234 13.52 4.49 5.02
CA TRP A 234 13.09 4.64 6.42
C TRP A 234 12.05 5.74 6.61
N SER A 235 11.95 6.70 5.68
CA SER A 235 11.08 7.87 5.80
C SER A 235 9.61 7.56 5.53
N GLN A 236 9.26 6.33 5.10
CA GLN A 236 7.87 5.90 4.94
C GLN A 236 7.10 5.87 6.28
N ASN A 237 7.81 5.83 7.41
CA ASN A 237 7.22 5.88 8.76
C ASN A 237 6.95 7.32 9.27
N VAL A 238 7.21 8.35 8.45
CA VAL A 238 6.81 9.73 8.79
C VAL A 238 5.28 9.83 8.79
N ALA A 239 4.70 10.43 9.83
CA ALA A 239 3.24 10.53 10.01
C ALA A 239 2.49 11.14 8.80
N ALA A 240 3.13 12.06 8.05
CA ALA A 240 2.54 12.71 6.88
C ALA A 240 2.59 11.86 5.59
N LYS A 241 3.29 10.72 5.62
CA LYS A 241 3.42 9.82 4.47
C LYS A 241 2.37 8.71 4.49
N THR A 242 2.08 8.23 3.29
CA THR A 242 1.22 7.06 3.07
C THR A 242 1.96 6.06 2.20
N THR A 243 1.70 4.78 2.44
CA THR A 243 2.25 3.66 1.70
C THR A 243 1.10 2.96 0.96
N ILE A 244 1.39 2.35 -0.18
CA ILE A 244 0.40 1.51 -0.87
C ILE A 244 -0.18 0.49 0.12
N CYS A 245 -1.50 0.40 0.20
CA CYS A 245 -2.15 -0.55 1.08
C CYS A 245 -1.91 -1.98 0.57
N PRO A 246 -1.53 -2.95 1.43
CA PRO A 246 -1.54 -4.35 1.04
C PRO A 246 -2.86 -4.74 0.37
N TYR A 247 -2.80 -5.54 -0.67
CA TYR A 247 -3.91 -5.91 -1.56
C TYR A 247 -4.43 -4.79 -2.48
N SER A 248 -3.88 -3.58 -2.45
CA SER A 248 -4.23 -2.55 -3.43
C SER A 248 -3.57 -2.82 -4.78
N LEU A 249 -4.32 -2.56 -5.86
CA LEU A 249 -3.77 -2.52 -7.22
C LEU A 249 -2.71 -1.44 -7.37
N ARG A 250 -1.83 -1.63 -8.35
CA ARG A 250 -0.89 -0.62 -8.84
C ARG A 250 -1.24 -0.26 -10.28
N ALA A 251 -1.16 1.02 -10.58
CA ALA A 251 -1.34 1.53 -11.95
C ALA A 251 -0.04 1.40 -12.74
N LYS A 252 0.26 0.17 -13.15
CA LYS A 252 1.39 -0.22 -14.02
C LYS A 252 0.86 -0.75 -15.34
N ASP A 253 1.72 -1.21 -16.22
CA ASP A 253 1.31 -1.77 -17.53
C ASP A 253 0.36 -2.97 -17.38
N ARG A 254 0.48 -3.71 -16.26
CA ARG A 254 -0.41 -4.77 -15.81
C ARG A 254 -1.03 -4.40 -14.46
N PRO A 255 -2.21 -4.92 -14.10
CA PRO A 255 -2.86 -4.70 -12.82
C PRO A 255 -2.18 -5.50 -11.69
N THR A 256 -0.91 -5.16 -11.41
CA THR A 256 -0.17 -5.74 -10.30
C THR A 256 -0.71 -5.27 -8.96
N VAL A 257 -0.41 -6.01 -7.91
CA VAL A 257 -0.92 -5.82 -6.56
C VAL A 257 0.23 -5.63 -5.56
N ALA A 258 0.02 -4.81 -4.54
CA ALA A 258 0.85 -4.85 -3.35
C ALA A 258 0.54 -6.15 -2.58
N ALA A 259 1.23 -7.23 -2.94
CA ALA A 259 0.88 -8.60 -2.59
C ALA A 259 1.69 -9.13 -1.41
N PRO A 260 1.04 -9.55 -0.30
CA PRO A 260 1.71 -10.26 0.78
C PRO A 260 2.36 -11.57 0.30
N ARG A 261 3.53 -11.87 0.85
CA ARG A 261 4.35 -13.03 0.51
C ARG A 261 4.73 -13.80 1.79
N THR A 262 5.09 -15.04 1.63
CA THR A 262 5.68 -15.81 2.73
C THR A 262 7.18 -15.59 2.81
N TRP A 263 7.77 -15.73 3.99
CA TRP A 263 9.23 -15.67 4.14
C TRP A 263 9.93 -16.79 3.37
N GLN A 264 9.28 -17.97 3.24
CA GLN A 264 9.79 -19.09 2.46
C GLN A 264 9.95 -18.77 0.97
N GLU A 265 9.06 -17.94 0.40
CA GLU A 265 9.21 -17.48 -0.98
C GLU A 265 10.45 -16.62 -1.17
N LEU A 266 10.76 -15.75 -0.19
CA LEU A 266 11.96 -14.92 -0.22
C LEU A 266 13.24 -15.76 -0.03
N GLU A 267 13.22 -16.73 0.88
CA GLU A 267 14.31 -17.69 1.08
C GLU A 267 14.57 -18.52 -0.17
N ALA A 268 13.51 -18.93 -0.87
CA ALA A 268 13.62 -19.66 -2.12
C ALA A 268 14.19 -18.82 -3.27
N ASP A 269 13.87 -17.52 -3.30
CA ASP A 269 14.43 -16.57 -4.28
C ASP A 269 15.89 -16.25 -3.97
N ASP A 270 16.25 -16.07 -2.70
CA ASP A 270 17.65 -15.87 -2.28
C ASP A 270 18.55 -17.06 -2.66
N ALA A 271 18.04 -18.28 -2.48
CA ALA A 271 18.73 -19.50 -2.88
C ALA A 271 18.82 -19.68 -4.41
N ALA A 272 17.86 -19.16 -5.18
CA ALA A 272 17.80 -19.24 -6.64
C ALA A 272 17.08 -18.00 -7.20
N PRO A 273 17.83 -16.92 -7.49
CA PRO A 273 17.29 -15.63 -7.90
C PRO A 273 16.37 -15.69 -9.13
N GLY A 274 15.34 -14.84 -9.14
CA GLY A 274 14.38 -14.71 -10.23
C GLY A 274 13.08 -15.51 -10.05
N ARG A 275 12.88 -16.16 -8.91
CA ARG A 275 11.63 -16.86 -8.57
C ARG A 275 10.56 -15.92 -8.05
N LEU A 276 10.96 -14.92 -7.26
CA LEU A 276 10.04 -13.92 -6.74
C LEU A 276 9.64 -12.95 -7.85
N GLN A 277 8.34 -12.77 -8.05
CA GLN A 277 7.78 -11.88 -9.07
C GLN A 277 6.74 -10.94 -8.44
N GLN A 278 6.51 -9.79 -9.07
CA GLN A 278 5.34 -8.97 -8.75
C GLN A 278 4.09 -9.69 -9.27
N LEU A 279 3.10 -9.90 -8.41
CA LEU A 279 1.87 -10.61 -8.76
C LEU A 279 0.83 -9.66 -9.34
N ASP A 280 0.05 -10.15 -10.30
CA ASP A 280 -1.16 -9.47 -10.74
C ASP A 280 -2.38 -9.89 -9.89
N TYR A 281 -3.53 -9.28 -10.19
CA TYR A 281 -4.72 -9.44 -9.36
C TYR A 281 -5.32 -10.86 -9.41
N GLU A 282 -5.19 -11.57 -10.55
CA GLU A 282 -5.68 -12.94 -10.68
C GLU A 282 -4.84 -13.89 -9.84
N GLU A 283 -3.51 -13.76 -9.92
CA GLU A 283 -2.58 -14.54 -9.11
C GLU A 283 -2.80 -14.30 -7.60
N VAL A 284 -3.17 -13.06 -7.20
CA VAL A 284 -3.46 -12.75 -5.79
C VAL A 284 -4.77 -13.40 -5.34
N LEU A 285 -5.82 -13.40 -6.18
CA LEU A 285 -7.08 -14.08 -5.86
C LEU A 285 -6.88 -15.60 -5.70
N ASP A 286 -6.14 -16.23 -6.61
CA ASP A 286 -5.80 -17.65 -6.54
C ASP A 286 -5.03 -18.00 -5.24
N ARG A 287 -4.14 -17.10 -4.81
CA ARG A 287 -3.40 -17.27 -3.56
C ARG A 287 -4.28 -17.13 -2.32
N LEU A 288 -5.21 -16.18 -2.33
CA LEU A 288 -6.15 -16.01 -1.21
C LEU A 288 -7.03 -17.24 -1.03
N ASP A 289 -7.48 -17.84 -2.11
CA ASP A 289 -8.26 -19.09 -2.06
C ASP A 289 -7.45 -20.27 -1.49
N LYS A 290 -6.14 -20.30 -1.77
CA LYS A 290 -5.25 -21.40 -1.36
C LYS A 290 -4.62 -21.19 0.01
N ASP A 291 -4.08 -19.99 0.26
CA ASP A 291 -3.18 -19.71 1.39
C ASP A 291 -3.86 -18.82 2.47
N GLY A 292 -5.03 -18.23 2.17
CA GLY A 292 -5.73 -17.30 3.06
C GLY A 292 -5.05 -15.92 3.16
N ASP A 293 -5.43 -15.14 4.18
CA ASP A 293 -4.87 -13.81 4.44
C ASP A 293 -3.51 -13.87 5.14
N LEU A 294 -2.44 -13.61 4.41
CA LEU A 294 -1.09 -13.57 4.98
C LEU A 294 -0.84 -12.34 5.86
N MET A 295 -1.67 -11.29 5.77
CA MET A 295 -1.56 -10.09 6.62
C MET A 295 -2.20 -10.27 8.00
N GLU A 296 -2.99 -11.33 8.23
CA GLU A 296 -3.69 -11.58 9.49
C GLU A 296 -2.74 -11.50 10.69
N SER A 297 -1.53 -12.06 10.54
CA SER A 297 -0.52 -12.10 11.60
C SER A 297 -0.11 -10.73 12.17
N ILE A 298 -0.29 -9.64 11.44
CA ILE A 298 0.04 -8.29 11.90
C ILE A 298 -1.18 -7.39 12.12
N THR A 299 -2.38 -7.85 11.74
CA THR A 299 -3.64 -7.10 11.94
C THR A 299 -4.40 -7.51 13.20
N GLU A 300 -4.17 -8.71 13.72
CA GLU A 300 -4.72 -9.15 15.00
C GLU A 300 -3.91 -8.56 16.16
N SER A 301 -4.58 -7.74 16.97
CA SER A 301 -4.05 -7.10 18.19
C SER A 301 -4.16 -8.04 19.37
#